data_31aa057bd860c4f8794317e3ebe41774
#
_entry.id   31aa057bd860c4f8794317e3ebe41774
#
_cell.length_a   1.000
_cell.length_b   1.000
_cell.length_c   1.000
_cell.angle_alpha   90.00
_cell.angle_beta   90.00
_cell.angle_gamma   90.00
#
_symmetry.space_group_name_H-M   'P 1'
#
loop_
_entity.id
_entity.type
_entity.pdbx_description
1 polymer ?
#
loop_
_entity_poly.entity_id
_entity_poly.type
_entity_poly.pdbx_seq_one_letter_code
_entity_poly.pdbx_strand_id
1 'polypeptide(L)'
;MCIRDSHLARALVKYGFCKSSNEAFSRFLRKGSPAWVPKTNANYRDAIELIHQAGGLAVMAHPGLNKIDNLIPKLVEAGLDGIECWHTRRPKSTTKRYREMATNLDLVATGGSDCHGAEQGHPDIGTRQVPYEILEKMKQKLPANLGPSK
;
A
#
# COMPACT_ATOMS: atom_id res chain seq x y z
N MET A 1 6.99 2.94 -3.82
CA MET A 1 8.36 3.27 -3.33
C MET A 1 8.55 2.55 -2.01
N CYS A 2 9.67 1.88 -1.79
CA CYS A 2 9.89 1.13 -0.54
C CYS A 2 10.33 2.10 0.58
N ILE A 3 9.87 1.88 1.82
CA ILE A 3 10.29 2.66 3.00
C ILE A 3 11.82 2.73 3.10
N ARG A 4 12.53 1.65 2.79
CA ARG A 4 14.00 1.60 2.80
C ARG A 4 14.64 2.60 1.84
N ASP A 5 14.12 2.70 0.62
CA ASP A 5 14.66 3.59 -0.42
C ASP A 5 14.47 5.07 -0.01
N SER A 6 13.35 5.40 0.62
CA SER A 6 13.09 6.75 1.14
C SER A 6 14.02 7.12 2.30
N HIS A 7 14.32 6.18 3.18
CA HIS A 7 15.28 6.40 4.28
C HIS A 7 16.70 6.59 3.74
N LEU A 8 17.10 5.80 2.74
CA LEU A 8 18.41 5.94 2.10
C LEU A 8 18.52 7.27 1.35
N ALA A 9 17.49 7.69 0.62
CA ALA A 9 17.43 8.99 -0.04
C ALA A 9 17.61 10.14 0.97
N ARG A 10 16.93 10.07 2.13
CA ARG A 10 17.08 11.07 3.20
C ARG A 10 18.48 11.07 3.79
N ALA A 11 19.08 9.91 3.99
CA ALA A 11 20.46 9.83 4.46
C ALA A 11 21.42 10.51 3.48
N LEU A 12 21.26 10.25 2.18
CA LEU A 12 22.08 10.91 1.15
C LEU A 12 21.93 12.43 1.16
N VAL A 13 20.73 12.95 1.40
CA VAL A 13 20.50 14.40 1.56
C VAL A 13 21.13 14.91 2.86
N LYS A 14 20.89 14.22 4.00
CA LYS A 14 21.42 14.61 5.32
C LYS A 14 22.94 14.72 5.33
N TYR A 15 23.62 13.81 4.64
CA TYR A 15 25.09 13.79 4.56
C TYR A 15 25.66 14.59 3.38
N GLY A 16 24.85 15.39 2.68
CA GLY A 16 25.31 16.33 1.65
C GLY A 16 25.63 15.71 0.29
N PHE A 17 25.35 14.42 0.05
CA PHE A 17 25.55 13.78 -1.24
C PHE A 17 24.54 14.24 -2.30
N CYS A 18 23.37 14.72 -1.87
CA CYS A 18 22.28 15.21 -2.71
C CYS A 18 21.62 16.42 -2.06
N LYS A 19 21.04 17.29 -2.89
CA LYS A 19 20.27 18.45 -2.45
C LYS A 19 18.80 18.12 -2.12
N SER A 20 18.28 17.01 -2.65
CA SER A 20 16.89 16.58 -2.46
C SER A 20 16.76 15.07 -2.59
N SER A 21 15.67 14.52 -2.03
CA SER A 21 15.33 13.11 -2.21
C SER A 21 15.12 12.74 -3.68
N ASN A 22 14.54 13.63 -4.49
CA ASN A 22 14.38 13.40 -5.93
C ASN A 22 15.73 13.25 -6.64
N GLU A 23 16.72 14.06 -6.27
CA GLU A 23 18.08 13.93 -6.79
C GLU A 23 18.72 12.62 -6.33
N ALA A 24 18.53 12.23 -5.07
CA ALA A 24 19.03 10.95 -4.57
C ALA A 24 18.48 9.77 -5.37
N PHE A 25 17.17 9.77 -5.64
CA PHE A 25 16.56 8.74 -6.49
C PHE A 25 17.11 8.76 -7.91
N SER A 26 17.18 9.91 -8.56
CA SER A 26 17.60 10.01 -9.96
C SER A 26 19.06 9.62 -10.17
N ARG A 27 19.96 9.97 -9.24
CA ARG A 27 21.40 9.73 -9.36
C ARG A 27 21.86 8.39 -8.83
N PHE A 28 21.24 7.88 -7.76
CA PHE A 28 21.79 6.74 -7.03
C PHE A 28 20.87 5.54 -6.91
N LEU A 29 19.55 5.71 -6.79
CA LEU A 29 18.64 4.66 -6.34
C LEU A 29 17.71 4.10 -7.41
N ARG A 30 17.55 4.77 -8.56
CA ARG A 30 16.72 4.26 -9.66
C ARG A 30 17.41 3.10 -10.39
N LYS A 31 16.64 2.27 -11.09
CA LYS A 31 17.15 1.17 -11.88
C LYS A 31 18.29 1.64 -12.82
N GLY A 32 19.44 0.95 -12.75
CA GLY A 32 20.64 1.27 -13.53
C GLY A 32 21.56 2.33 -12.92
N SER A 33 21.21 2.89 -11.73
CA SER A 33 22.08 3.82 -11.00
C SER A 33 23.08 3.10 -10.10
N PRO A 34 24.20 3.75 -9.69
CA PRO A 34 25.32 3.10 -9.00
C PRO A 34 24.97 2.36 -7.70
N ALA A 35 23.97 2.84 -6.96
CA ALA A 35 23.54 2.22 -5.70
C ALA A 35 22.21 1.44 -5.84
N TRP A 36 21.78 1.19 -7.09
CA TRP A 36 20.59 0.39 -7.31
C TRP A 36 20.91 -1.10 -7.11
N VAL A 37 20.10 -1.75 -6.28
CA VAL A 37 20.16 -3.19 -6.06
C VAL A 37 18.86 -3.81 -6.56
N PRO A 38 18.92 -4.91 -7.33
CA PRO A 38 17.72 -5.62 -7.73
C PRO A 38 16.91 -6.03 -6.50
N LYS A 39 15.60 -5.74 -6.51
CA LYS A 39 14.70 -6.22 -5.46
C LYS A 39 14.41 -7.68 -5.72
N THR A 40 14.49 -8.49 -4.68
CA THR A 40 13.91 -9.83 -4.72
C THR A 40 12.40 -9.64 -4.81
N ASN A 41 11.84 -9.89 -5.99
CA ASN A 41 10.40 -9.80 -6.18
C ASN A 41 9.78 -11.05 -5.55
N ALA A 42 9.13 -10.88 -4.41
CA ALA A 42 8.22 -11.91 -3.94
C ALA A 42 7.07 -12.06 -4.95
N ASN A 43 6.70 -13.29 -5.26
CA ASN A 43 5.50 -13.56 -6.04
C ASN A 43 4.30 -13.08 -5.22
N TYR A 44 3.32 -12.45 -5.86
CA TYR A 44 2.12 -11.98 -5.16
C TYR A 44 1.33 -13.11 -4.48
N ARG A 45 1.35 -14.33 -5.03
CA ARG A 45 0.71 -15.50 -4.40
C ARG A 45 1.38 -15.85 -3.08
N ASP A 46 2.71 -15.93 -3.07
CA ASP A 46 3.49 -16.21 -1.87
C ASP A 46 3.30 -15.12 -0.82
N ALA A 47 3.20 -13.86 -1.24
CA ALA A 47 2.96 -12.74 -0.34
C ALA A 47 1.56 -12.81 0.31
N ILE A 48 0.52 -13.11 -0.46
CA ILE A 48 -0.85 -13.29 0.04
C ILE A 48 -0.89 -14.47 1.02
N GLU A 49 -0.32 -15.59 0.63
CA GLU A 49 -0.26 -16.79 1.47
C GLU A 49 0.46 -16.52 2.81
N LEU A 50 1.61 -15.83 2.77
CA LEU A 50 2.34 -15.47 3.98
C LEU A 50 1.54 -14.56 4.91
N ILE A 51 0.78 -13.60 4.35
CA ILE A 51 -0.11 -12.73 5.13
C ILE A 51 -1.19 -13.56 5.81
N HIS A 52 -1.80 -14.52 5.10
CA HIS A 52 -2.82 -15.40 5.65
C HIS A 52 -2.25 -16.35 6.71
N GLN A 53 -1.06 -16.91 6.51
CA GLN A 53 -0.36 -17.73 7.51
C GLN A 53 -0.06 -16.95 8.79
N ALA A 54 0.22 -15.64 8.65
CA ALA A 54 0.37 -14.73 9.79
C ALA A 54 -0.97 -14.29 10.41
N GLY A 55 -2.11 -14.77 9.87
CA GLY A 55 -3.45 -14.44 10.34
C GLY A 55 -3.96 -13.08 9.91
N GLY A 56 -3.33 -12.44 8.94
CA GLY A 56 -3.71 -11.14 8.40
C GLY A 56 -4.68 -11.21 7.22
N LEU A 57 -5.15 -10.05 6.79
CA LEU A 57 -5.88 -9.86 5.54
C LEU A 57 -4.95 -9.24 4.49
N ALA A 58 -4.91 -9.84 3.31
CA ALA A 58 -4.15 -9.32 2.18
C ALA A 58 -4.93 -8.19 1.49
N VAL A 59 -4.43 -6.97 1.58
CA VAL A 59 -5.07 -5.78 1.01
C VAL A 59 -4.16 -5.11 0.00
N MET A 60 -4.67 -4.88 -1.22
CA MET A 60 -3.94 -4.15 -2.25
C MET A 60 -3.96 -2.65 -1.98
N ALA A 61 -2.78 -2.07 -1.74
CA ALA A 61 -2.61 -0.64 -1.50
C ALA A 61 -2.69 0.18 -2.80
N HIS A 62 -3.33 1.36 -2.73
CA HIS A 62 -3.40 2.41 -3.76
C HIS A 62 -3.42 1.91 -5.23
N PRO A 63 -4.36 1.03 -5.63
CA PRO A 63 -4.42 0.48 -7.00
C PRO A 63 -4.49 1.59 -8.06
N GLY A 64 -5.19 2.67 -7.77
CA GLY A 64 -5.31 3.81 -8.69
C GLY A 64 -4.00 4.55 -8.98
N LEU A 65 -2.97 4.45 -8.14
CA LEU A 65 -1.65 5.00 -8.41
C LEU A 65 -0.86 4.09 -9.36
N ASN A 66 -1.02 2.80 -9.22
CA ASN A 66 -0.22 1.79 -9.91
C ASN A 66 -0.72 1.48 -11.32
N LYS A 67 -1.97 1.85 -11.66
CA LYS A 67 -2.62 1.58 -12.95
C LYS A 67 -2.57 0.09 -13.35
N ILE A 68 -2.77 -0.79 -12.39
CA ILE A 68 -2.67 -2.25 -12.55
C ILE A 68 -4.01 -2.94 -12.26
N ASP A 69 -5.12 -2.28 -12.56
CA ASP A 69 -6.47 -2.80 -12.33
C ASP A 69 -6.71 -4.17 -12.98
N ASN A 70 -6.07 -4.42 -14.12
CA ASN A 70 -6.12 -5.69 -14.83
C ASN A 70 -5.51 -6.86 -14.03
N LEU A 71 -4.74 -6.57 -12.99
CA LEU A 71 -4.16 -7.58 -12.11
C LEU A 71 -5.11 -7.99 -10.98
N ILE A 72 -6.08 -7.13 -10.61
CA ILE A 72 -6.96 -7.35 -9.48
C ILE A 72 -7.69 -8.71 -9.55
N PRO A 73 -8.28 -9.14 -10.69
CA PRO A 73 -8.91 -10.46 -10.77
C PRO A 73 -7.95 -11.61 -10.41
N LYS A 74 -6.71 -11.56 -10.88
CA LYS A 74 -5.69 -12.58 -10.57
C LYS A 74 -5.28 -12.56 -9.09
N LEU A 75 -5.29 -11.39 -8.46
CA LEU A 75 -5.04 -11.26 -7.02
C LEU A 75 -6.20 -11.83 -6.21
N VAL A 76 -7.45 -11.63 -6.66
CA VAL A 76 -8.64 -12.23 -6.03
C VAL A 76 -8.60 -13.75 -6.12
N GLU A 77 -8.25 -14.31 -7.28
CA GLU A 77 -8.03 -15.76 -7.45
C GLU A 77 -6.93 -16.30 -6.53
N ALA A 78 -5.97 -15.46 -6.16
CA ALA A 78 -4.89 -15.81 -5.23
C ALA A 78 -5.27 -15.60 -3.75
N GLY A 79 -6.49 -15.11 -3.45
CA GLY A 79 -6.97 -14.91 -2.09
C GLY A 79 -6.86 -13.47 -1.58
N LEU A 80 -6.80 -12.46 -2.43
CA LEU A 80 -6.85 -11.06 -1.99
C LEU A 80 -8.14 -10.77 -1.21
N ASP A 81 -8.04 -10.17 -0.01
CA ASP A 81 -9.18 -9.90 0.87
C ASP A 81 -9.75 -8.50 0.69
N GLY A 82 -8.96 -7.55 0.23
CA GLY A 82 -9.39 -6.16 0.15
C GLY A 82 -8.59 -5.31 -0.81
N ILE A 83 -9.12 -4.11 -1.11
CA ILE A 83 -8.45 -3.07 -1.89
C ILE A 83 -8.61 -1.71 -1.23
N GLU A 84 -7.62 -0.86 -1.35
CA GLU A 84 -7.68 0.50 -0.85
C GLU A 84 -8.47 1.38 -1.83
N CYS A 85 -9.65 1.82 -1.39
CA CYS A 85 -10.58 2.63 -2.15
C CYS A 85 -10.48 4.12 -1.84
N TRP A 86 -10.28 4.47 -0.55
CA TRP A 86 -10.15 5.85 -0.11
C TRP A 86 -8.67 6.23 0.01
N HIS A 87 -8.24 7.13 -0.87
CA HIS A 87 -6.87 7.63 -0.88
C HIS A 87 -6.87 9.16 -1.10
N THR A 88 -6.03 9.90 -0.37
CA THR A 88 -6.03 11.38 -0.38
C THR A 88 -5.65 11.97 -1.74
N ARG A 89 -4.78 11.33 -2.48
CA ARG A 89 -4.30 11.79 -3.79
C ARG A 89 -5.23 11.41 -4.95
N ARG A 90 -6.49 11.02 -4.67
CA ARG A 90 -7.41 10.57 -5.71
C ARG A 90 -8.76 11.28 -5.63
N PRO A 91 -9.37 11.60 -6.81
CA PRO A 91 -10.69 12.20 -6.87
C PRO A 91 -11.77 11.25 -6.37
N LYS A 92 -12.91 11.81 -5.97
CA LYS A 92 -14.07 11.05 -5.47
C LYS A 92 -14.58 9.99 -6.48
N SER A 93 -14.46 10.26 -7.80
CA SER A 93 -14.83 9.32 -8.86
C SER A 93 -14.00 8.03 -8.81
N THR A 94 -12.70 8.15 -8.53
CA THR A 94 -11.81 6.98 -8.36
C THR A 94 -12.21 6.16 -7.13
N THR A 95 -12.52 6.83 -6.02
CA THR A 95 -13.02 6.15 -4.81
C THR A 95 -14.32 5.38 -5.10
N LYS A 96 -15.28 5.99 -5.80
CA LYS A 96 -16.54 5.33 -6.19
C LYS A 96 -16.25 4.07 -7.01
N ARG A 97 -15.43 4.18 -8.04
CA ARG A 97 -15.07 3.05 -8.93
C ARG A 97 -14.46 1.88 -8.16
N TYR A 98 -13.50 2.12 -7.26
CA TYR A 98 -12.89 1.03 -6.48
C TYR A 98 -13.82 0.46 -5.43
N ARG A 99 -14.74 1.24 -4.87
CA ARG A 99 -15.78 0.72 -3.98
C ARG A 99 -16.74 -0.22 -4.71
N GLU A 100 -17.18 0.16 -5.90
CA GLU A 100 -18.01 -0.70 -6.76
C GLU A 100 -17.28 -1.99 -7.14
N MET A 101 -16.00 -1.87 -7.51
CA MET A 101 -15.15 -3.03 -7.79
C MET A 101 -15.00 -3.94 -6.57
N ALA A 102 -14.74 -3.37 -5.38
CA ALA A 102 -14.65 -4.14 -4.14
C ALA A 102 -15.95 -4.90 -3.84
N THR A 103 -17.10 -4.25 -4.02
CA THR A 103 -18.41 -4.87 -3.83
C THR A 103 -18.63 -6.03 -4.82
N ASN A 104 -18.32 -5.82 -6.10
CA ASN A 104 -18.52 -6.83 -7.14
C ASN A 104 -17.60 -8.06 -6.98
N LEU A 105 -16.43 -7.89 -6.34
CA LEU A 105 -15.44 -8.94 -6.13
C LEU A 105 -15.41 -9.48 -4.68
N ASP A 106 -16.40 -9.14 -3.86
CA ASP A 106 -16.46 -9.47 -2.42
C ASP A 106 -15.20 -9.10 -1.63
N LEU A 107 -14.59 -7.97 -1.96
CA LEU A 107 -13.41 -7.46 -1.29
C LEU A 107 -13.77 -6.43 -0.22
N VAL A 108 -12.98 -6.34 0.84
CA VAL A 108 -13.09 -5.25 1.79
C VAL A 108 -12.56 -3.97 1.16
N ALA A 109 -13.39 -2.91 1.15
CA ALA A 109 -12.98 -1.58 0.72
C ALA A 109 -12.27 -0.88 1.88
N THR A 110 -10.96 -0.71 1.82
CA THR A 110 -10.17 -0.01 2.84
C THR A 110 -9.75 1.39 2.40
N GLY A 111 -9.04 2.11 3.24
CA GLY A 111 -8.48 3.40 2.88
C GLY A 111 -7.67 4.07 3.97
N GLY A 112 -7.00 5.15 3.57
CA GLY A 112 -6.17 5.94 4.47
C GLY A 112 -5.60 7.18 3.81
N SER A 113 -4.78 7.92 4.57
CA SER A 113 -4.11 9.13 4.09
C SER A 113 -2.82 8.83 3.33
N ASP A 114 -2.27 7.63 3.44
CA ASP A 114 -0.93 7.27 2.97
C ASP A 114 0.16 8.18 3.58
N CYS A 115 -0.03 8.54 4.87
CA CYS A 115 0.89 9.42 5.60
C CYS A 115 2.23 8.73 5.84
N HIS A 116 3.32 9.43 5.50
CA HIS A 116 4.70 8.98 5.72
C HIS A 116 5.46 9.90 6.68
N GLY A 117 4.74 10.71 7.44
CA GLY A 117 5.27 11.73 8.34
C GLY A 117 5.41 13.11 7.69
N ALA A 118 5.50 14.14 8.52
CA ALA A 118 5.46 15.55 8.12
C ALA A 118 6.56 15.96 7.12
N GLU A 119 7.72 15.34 7.17
CA GLU A 119 8.86 15.68 6.31
C GLU A 119 8.74 15.23 4.85
N GLN A 120 7.70 14.48 4.51
CA GLN A 120 7.57 13.82 3.19
C GLN A 120 6.63 14.55 2.22
N GLY A 121 6.02 15.67 2.62
CA GLY A 121 4.98 16.32 1.82
C GLY A 121 3.76 15.41 1.56
N HIS A 122 3.59 14.39 2.36
CA HIS A 122 2.42 13.53 2.36
C HIS A 122 1.32 14.13 3.22
N PRO A 123 0.04 13.84 2.92
CA PRO A 123 -1.08 14.29 3.73
C PRO A 123 -0.96 13.76 5.18
N ASP A 124 -1.39 14.58 6.13
CA ASP A 124 -1.41 14.18 7.54
C ASP A 124 -2.43 13.06 7.81
N ILE A 125 -2.23 12.36 8.92
CA ILE A 125 -3.21 11.39 9.44
C ILE A 125 -4.55 12.11 9.63
N GLY A 126 -5.64 11.45 9.24
CA GLY A 126 -7.01 12.00 9.37
C GLY A 126 -7.48 12.84 8.18
N THR A 127 -6.62 13.19 7.22
CA THR A 127 -7.02 13.91 6.00
C THR A 127 -7.92 13.09 5.09
N ARG A 128 -7.98 11.78 5.29
CA ARG A 128 -8.91 10.89 4.59
C ARG A 128 -9.77 10.15 5.60
N GLN A 129 -11.08 10.45 5.58
CA GLN A 129 -12.07 9.75 6.40
C GLN A 129 -12.46 8.44 5.71
N VAL A 130 -12.42 7.36 6.48
CA VAL A 130 -12.86 6.01 6.08
C VAL A 130 -14.00 5.63 7.05
N PRO A 131 -15.14 5.12 6.56
CA PRO A 131 -16.23 4.71 7.44
C PRO A 131 -15.78 3.64 8.44
N TYR A 132 -16.21 3.78 9.71
CA TYR A 132 -15.83 2.85 10.78
C TYR A 132 -16.31 1.40 10.53
N GLU A 133 -17.43 1.24 9.83
CA GLU A 133 -17.98 -0.06 9.45
C GLU A 133 -16.99 -0.92 8.66
N ILE A 134 -15.99 -0.29 8.02
CA ILE A 134 -14.93 -1.03 7.31
C ILE A 134 -14.08 -1.84 8.29
N LEU A 135 -13.77 -1.27 9.46
CA LEU A 135 -13.04 -1.98 10.50
C LEU A 135 -13.82 -3.22 10.98
N GLU A 136 -15.14 -3.09 11.17
CA GLU A 136 -15.98 -4.22 11.58
C GLU A 136 -16.02 -5.32 10.48
N LYS A 137 -16.12 -4.93 9.21
CA LYS A 137 -16.02 -5.87 8.09
C LYS A 137 -14.66 -6.58 8.04
N MET A 138 -13.57 -5.87 8.29
CA MET A 138 -12.23 -6.47 8.37
C MET A 138 -12.16 -7.49 9.50
N LYS A 139 -12.65 -7.14 10.69
CA LYS A 139 -12.70 -8.07 11.84
C LYS A 139 -13.51 -9.34 11.54
N GLN A 140 -14.63 -9.22 10.84
CA GLN A 140 -15.45 -10.36 10.44
C GLN A 140 -14.77 -11.31 9.44
N LYS A 141 -13.86 -10.77 8.60
CA LYS A 141 -13.08 -11.58 7.65
C LYS A 141 -11.81 -12.20 8.29
N LEU A 142 -11.40 -11.75 9.46
CA LEU A 142 -10.25 -12.35 10.15
C LEU A 142 -10.58 -13.78 10.62
N PRO A 143 -9.62 -14.72 10.55
CA PRO A 143 -9.78 -16.04 11.13
C PRO A 143 -10.13 -15.96 12.62
N ALA A 144 -11.09 -16.75 13.06
CA ALA A 144 -11.61 -16.74 14.45
C ALA A 144 -10.55 -16.97 15.55
N ASN A 145 -9.36 -17.46 15.19
CA ASN A 145 -8.29 -17.83 16.11
C ASN A 145 -7.34 -16.66 16.48
N LEU A 146 -7.60 -15.46 15.99
CA LEU A 146 -6.77 -14.25 16.25
C LEU A 146 -7.47 -13.25 17.17
N GLY A 147 -8.21 -13.73 18.14
CA GLY A 147 -8.58 -12.90 19.28
C GLY A 147 -7.30 -12.42 19.99
N PRO A 148 -7.31 -11.20 20.61
CA PRO A 148 -6.15 -10.70 21.34
C PRO A 148 -5.71 -11.77 22.33
N SER A 149 -4.47 -12.22 22.20
CA SER A 149 -3.80 -13.00 23.26
C SER A 149 -3.89 -12.16 24.53
N LYS A 150 -4.56 -12.70 25.55
CA LYS A 150 -4.71 -12.10 26.87
C LYS A 150 -3.36 -11.82 27.50
#